data_3906e41a2bd07dd35d3dfc7eecd12281
#
_entry.id   3906e41a2bd07dd35d3dfc7eecd12281
#
_cell.length_a   1.000
_cell.length_b   1.000
_cell.length_c   1.000
_cell.angle_alpha   90.00
_cell.angle_beta   90.00
_cell.angle_gamma   90.00
#
_symmetry.space_group_name_H-M   'P 1'
#
loop_
_entity.id
_entity.type
_entity.pdbx_description
1 polymer ?
#
loop_
_entity_poly.entity_id
_entity_poly.type
_entity_poly.pdbx_seq_one_letter_code
_entity_poly.pdbx_strand_id
1 'polypeptide(L)'
;MASDLLQQSWEQYIRSYIQEDGRVIDWAAQSSTSSEGQAYALVRAAWIGDQPTFRRVQRWTVDNLQGGDPTALPAWKWGQREGGWGVID
;
A
#
# COMPACT_ATOMS: atom_id res chain seq x y z
N MET A 1 22.36 -11.88 -11.02
CA MET A 1 22.78 -11.24 -9.76
C MET A 1 21.61 -11.20 -8.79
N ALA A 2 21.87 -11.41 -7.51
CA ALA A 2 20.82 -11.41 -6.49
C ALA A 2 20.08 -10.06 -6.45
N SER A 3 20.79 -8.95 -6.62
CA SER A 3 20.17 -7.63 -6.62
C SER A 3 19.22 -7.45 -7.81
N ASP A 4 19.54 -8.03 -8.96
CA ASP A 4 18.67 -7.96 -10.13
C ASP A 4 17.39 -8.77 -9.92
N LEU A 5 17.50 -9.94 -9.29
CA LEU A 5 16.34 -10.75 -8.96
C LEU A 5 15.44 -10.06 -7.94
N LEU A 6 16.01 -9.41 -6.95
CA LEU A 6 15.26 -8.65 -5.96
C LEU A 6 14.54 -7.47 -6.61
N GLN A 7 15.22 -6.78 -7.53
CA GLN A 7 14.61 -5.67 -8.25
C GLN A 7 13.47 -6.14 -9.14
N GLN A 8 13.65 -7.24 -9.86
CA GLN A 8 12.61 -7.80 -10.72
C GLN A 8 11.40 -8.26 -9.90
N SER A 9 11.64 -8.90 -8.77
CA SER A 9 10.58 -9.33 -7.86
C SER A 9 9.79 -8.13 -7.35
N TRP A 10 10.47 -7.04 -7.00
CA TRP A 10 9.82 -5.82 -6.54
C TRP A 10 8.98 -5.18 -7.64
N GLU A 11 9.51 -5.08 -8.85
CA GLU A 11 8.78 -4.51 -9.97
C GLU A 11 7.51 -5.32 -10.29
N GLN A 12 7.60 -6.64 -10.22
CA GLN A 12 6.44 -7.50 -10.43
C GLN A 12 5.41 -7.30 -9.30
N TYR A 13 5.86 -7.16 -8.07
CA TYR A 13 4.97 -6.89 -6.95
C TYR A 13 4.21 -5.58 -7.15
N ILE A 14 4.91 -4.52 -7.58
CA ILE A 14 4.28 -3.25 -7.87
C ILE A 14 3.19 -3.41 -8.93
N ARG A 15 3.52 -4.06 -10.05
CA ARG A 15 2.56 -4.25 -11.13
C ARG A 15 1.33 -5.05 -10.70
N SER A 16 1.53 -6.01 -9.80
CA SER A 16 0.47 -6.93 -9.39
C SER A 16 -0.41 -6.36 -8.27
N TYR A 17 0.14 -5.54 -7.39
CA TYR A 17 -0.54 -5.19 -6.16
C TYR A 17 -0.63 -3.71 -5.85
N ILE A 18 0.23 -2.86 -6.40
CA ILE A 18 0.27 -1.44 -6.04
C ILE A 18 -0.31 -0.60 -7.17
N GLN A 19 -1.42 0.08 -6.88
CA GLN A 19 -2.02 1.02 -7.83
C GLN A 19 -1.14 2.27 -7.98
N GLU A 20 -1.38 3.03 -9.04
CA GLU A 20 -0.64 4.27 -9.28
C GLU A 20 -0.76 5.25 -8.12
N ASP A 21 -1.92 5.28 -7.45
CA ASP A 21 -2.16 6.16 -6.32
C ASP A 21 -1.49 5.68 -5.03
N GLY A 22 -0.89 4.49 -5.02
CA GLY A 22 -0.19 3.95 -3.87
C GLY A 22 -0.99 2.99 -3.03
N ARG A 23 -2.21 2.63 -3.43
CA ARG A 23 -3.01 1.65 -2.71
C ARG A 23 -2.50 0.24 -3.01
N VAL A 24 -2.26 -0.55 -1.99
CA VAL A 24 -1.89 -1.96 -2.10
C VAL A 24 -3.16 -2.80 -2.02
N ILE A 25 -3.44 -3.57 -3.06
CA ILE A 25 -4.68 -4.33 -3.19
C ILE A 25 -4.47 -5.76 -2.70
N ASP A 26 -5.35 -6.20 -1.80
CA ASP A 26 -5.44 -7.60 -1.41
C ASP A 26 -6.52 -8.27 -2.25
N TRP A 27 -6.10 -8.90 -3.35
CA TRP A 27 -7.03 -9.54 -4.27
C TRP A 27 -7.82 -10.69 -3.63
N ALA A 28 -7.23 -11.34 -2.64
CA ALA A 28 -7.88 -12.45 -1.95
C ALA A 28 -8.93 -11.98 -0.94
N ALA A 29 -8.87 -10.72 -0.52
CA ALA A 29 -9.79 -10.15 0.46
C ALA A 29 -10.71 -9.11 -0.20
N GLN A 30 -11.32 -9.47 -1.31
CA GLN A 30 -12.31 -8.65 -2.01
C GLN A 30 -11.75 -7.31 -2.46
N SER A 31 -10.49 -7.31 -2.89
CA SER A 31 -9.79 -6.12 -3.37
C SER A 31 -9.67 -5.01 -2.33
N SER A 32 -9.70 -5.38 -1.05
CA SER A 32 -9.55 -4.44 0.05
C SER A 32 -8.07 -4.08 0.26
N THR A 33 -7.84 -3.15 1.15
CA THR A 33 -6.50 -2.71 1.54
C THR A 33 -6.41 -2.71 3.05
N SER A 34 -5.29 -3.20 3.58
CA SER A 34 -5.05 -3.21 5.01
C SER A 34 -3.85 -2.33 5.37
N SER A 35 -3.83 -1.88 6.62
CA SER A 35 -2.66 -1.15 7.14
C SER A 35 -1.40 -2.01 7.09
N GLU A 36 -1.56 -3.32 7.30
CA GLU A 36 -0.44 -4.25 7.22
C GLU A 36 0.13 -4.33 5.81
N GLY A 37 -0.73 -4.40 4.80
CA GLY A 37 -0.30 -4.43 3.40
C GLY A 37 0.43 -3.15 3.00
N GLN A 38 -0.09 -2.00 3.44
CA GLN A 38 0.57 -0.72 3.19
C GLN A 38 1.94 -0.67 3.88
N ALA A 39 2.01 -1.11 5.13
CA ALA A 39 3.27 -1.15 5.87
C ALA A 39 4.30 -2.07 5.21
N TYR A 40 3.87 -3.24 4.76
CA TYR A 40 4.74 -4.17 4.06
C TYR A 40 5.36 -3.53 2.81
N ALA A 41 4.53 -2.86 2.01
CA ALA A 41 5.01 -2.19 0.80
C ALA A 41 5.98 -1.05 1.14
N LEU A 42 5.71 -0.29 2.20
CA LEU A 42 6.59 0.79 2.64
C LEU A 42 7.96 0.26 3.05
N VAL A 43 7.99 -0.80 3.86
CA VAL A 43 9.25 -1.40 4.30
C VAL A 43 10.03 -1.91 3.09
N ARG A 44 9.36 -2.59 2.18
CA ARG A 44 10.03 -3.16 1.03
C ARG A 44 10.55 -2.09 0.08
N ALA A 45 9.78 -1.02 -0.16
CA ALA A 45 10.22 0.10 -0.98
C ALA A 45 11.45 0.79 -0.37
N ALA A 46 11.42 1.00 0.95
CA ALA A 46 12.54 1.61 1.65
C ALA A 46 13.80 0.76 1.55
N TRP A 47 13.64 -0.56 1.72
CA TRP A 47 14.77 -1.48 1.70
C TRP A 47 15.45 -1.53 0.34
N ILE A 48 14.67 -1.50 -0.74
CA ILE A 48 15.23 -1.54 -2.09
C ILE A 48 15.62 -0.15 -2.62
N GLY A 49 15.28 0.90 -1.89
CA GLY A 49 15.63 2.27 -2.27
C GLY A 49 14.68 2.91 -3.27
N ASP A 50 13.46 2.43 -3.37
CA ASP A 50 12.46 2.96 -4.31
C ASP A 50 11.66 4.09 -3.65
N GLN A 51 12.24 5.29 -3.68
CA GLN A 51 11.61 6.45 -3.05
C GLN A 51 10.28 6.87 -3.69
N PRO A 52 10.16 6.88 -5.02
CA PRO A 52 8.88 7.25 -5.63
C PRO A 52 7.71 6.34 -5.20
N THR A 53 7.93 5.04 -5.16
CA THR A 53 6.90 4.10 -4.71
C THR A 53 6.62 4.28 -3.23
N PHE A 54 7.66 4.45 -2.40
CA PHE A 54 7.49 4.71 -0.97
C PHE A 54 6.58 5.92 -0.75
N ARG A 55 6.84 7.02 -1.45
CA ARG A 55 6.05 8.25 -1.28
C ARG A 55 4.60 8.08 -1.70
N ARG A 56 4.35 7.34 -2.80
CA ARG A 56 2.98 7.09 -3.25
C ARG A 56 2.21 6.28 -2.20
N VAL A 57 2.82 5.20 -1.73
CA VAL A 57 2.19 4.32 -0.74
C VAL A 57 1.95 5.08 0.56
N GLN A 58 2.93 5.86 1.00
CA GLN A 58 2.80 6.65 2.22
C GLN A 58 1.68 7.67 2.12
N ARG A 59 1.61 8.40 1.01
CA ARG A 59 0.57 9.41 0.79
C ARG A 59 -0.81 8.78 0.81
N TRP A 60 -0.98 7.68 0.10
CA TRP A 60 -2.27 6.99 0.10
C TRP A 60 -2.68 6.56 1.52
N THR A 61 -1.71 6.02 2.26
CA THR A 61 -1.94 5.55 3.64
C THR A 61 -2.39 6.71 4.53
N VAL A 62 -1.67 7.83 4.48
CA VAL A 62 -2.02 9.01 5.27
C VAL A 62 -3.42 9.51 4.91
N ASP A 63 -3.69 9.64 3.62
CA ASP A 63 -4.95 10.23 3.16
C ASP A 63 -6.15 9.34 3.43
N ASN A 64 -6.01 8.03 3.36
CA ASN A 64 -7.14 7.11 3.39
C ASN A 64 -7.26 6.30 4.68
N LEU A 65 -6.17 6.01 5.36
CA LEU A 65 -6.19 5.23 6.59
C LEU A 65 -5.93 6.06 7.85
N GLN A 66 -5.39 7.25 7.70
CA GLN A 66 -5.01 8.09 8.84
C GLN A 66 -5.76 9.43 8.85
N GLY A 67 -6.78 9.56 8.00
CA GLY A 67 -7.59 10.76 7.97
C GLY A 67 -6.83 12.03 7.57
N GLY A 68 -5.73 11.88 6.84
CA GLY A 68 -4.88 12.99 6.45
C GLY A 68 -3.85 13.40 7.48
N ASP A 69 -3.81 12.74 8.62
CA ASP A 69 -2.90 13.07 9.75
C ASP A 69 -1.82 11.97 9.85
N PRO A 70 -0.56 12.26 9.46
CA PRO A 70 0.50 11.26 9.50
C PRO A 70 0.88 10.80 10.90
N THR A 71 0.40 11.48 11.95
CA THR A 71 0.65 11.07 13.33
C THR A 71 -0.46 10.20 13.91
N ALA A 72 -1.58 10.07 13.20
CA ALA A 72 -2.70 9.23 13.64
C ALA A 72 -2.37 7.76 13.44
N LEU A 73 -2.96 6.90 14.29
CA LEU A 73 -2.90 5.46 14.04
C LEU A 73 -3.72 5.14 12.80
N PRO A 74 -3.19 4.30 11.89
CA PRO A 74 -3.93 3.97 10.69
C PRO A 74 -5.12 3.06 11.01
N ALA A 75 -6.22 3.27 10.28
CA ALA A 75 -7.33 2.33 10.29
C ALA A 75 -6.83 0.99 9.75
N TRP A 76 -7.43 -0.08 10.26
CA TRP A 76 -6.99 -1.43 9.91
C TRP A 76 -7.31 -1.80 8.47
N LYS A 77 -8.51 -1.45 7.97
CA LYS A 77 -8.98 -1.94 6.67
C LYS A 77 -9.78 -0.88 5.92
N TRP A 78 -9.60 -0.91 4.61
CA TRP A 78 -10.26 -0.01 3.66
C TRP A 78 -10.77 -0.85 2.50
N GLY A 79 -11.97 -0.57 2.03
CA GLY A 79 -12.53 -1.34 0.93
C GLY A 79 -13.94 -0.93 0.61
N GLN A 80 -14.65 -1.82 -0.09
CA GLN A 80 -16.01 -1.59 -0.50
C GLN A 80 -16.96 -1.74 0.69
N ARG A 81 -17.83 -0.79 0.85
CA ARG A 81 -18.83 -0.76 1.91
C ARG A 81 -20.11 -0.17 1.34
N GLU A 82 -21.17 -0.18 2.14
CA GLU A 82 -22.42 0.47 1.76
C GLU A 82 -22.15 1.95 1.46
N GLY A 83 -22.54 2.40 0.27
CA GLY A 83 -22.34 3.78 -0.14
C GLY A 83 -21.02 4.05 -0.85
N GLY A 84 -20.16 3.04 -1.05
CA GLY A 84 -18.92 3.20 -1.83
C GLY A 84 -17.69 2.60 -1.17
N TRP A 85 -16.54 3.25 -1.39
CA TRP A 85 -15.26 2.77 -0.89
C TRP A 85 -14.77 3.65 0.25
N GLY A 86 -14.19 3.05 1.28
CA GLY A 86 -13.66 3.78 2.41
C GLY A 86 -13.25 2.83 3.54
N VAL A 87 -12.98 3.42 4.71
CA VAL A 87 -12.63 2.65 5.91
C VAL A 87 -13.82 1.76 6.30
N ILE A 88 -13.54 0.49 6.60
CA ILE A 88 -14.57 -0.50 6.89
C ILE A 88 -14.41 -1.23 8.23
N ASP A 89 -13.50 -0.81 9.08
CA ASP A 89 -13.36 -1.43 10.41
C ASP A 89 -14.10 -0.64 11.52
#